data_389b1bcee279de957263ad776bb02715
#
_entry.id   389b1bcee279de957263ad776bb02715
#
_cell.length_a   1.000
_cell.length_b   1.000
_cell.length_c   1.000
_cell.angle_alpha   90.00
_cell.angle_beta   90.00
_cell.angle_gamma   90.00
#
_symmetry.space_group_name_H-M   'P 1'
#
loop_
_entity.id
_entity.type
_entity.pdbx_description
1 polymer ?
#
loop_
_entity_poly.entity_id
_entity_poly.type
_entity_poly.pdbx_seq_one_letter_code
_entity_poly.pdbx_strand_id
1 'polypeptide(L)'
;MSDRASELTRFPFHPLRNTILSAIAMTVLNIDTQPPFTTKDGSTIRSILDRTNAAVSHQSLAEASVPAGVTTQRHYHRQSEEFYYILEGSGRMNIGDETRAVVPGDAILIAPGAWHFITAEVALRFLCACSPPYSHDDTFLE
;
A
#
# COMPACT_ATOMS: atom_id res chain seq x y z
N MET A 1 -8.37 -50.05 -64.85
CA MET A 1 -9.46 -49.27 -64.27
C MET A 1 -9.04 -48.97 -62.83
N SER A 2 -8.55 -47.79 -62.62
CA SER A 2 -7.89 -47.37 -61.39
C SER A 2 -8.81 -46.40 -60.65
N ASP A 3 -9.26 -46.83 -59.49
CA ASP A 3 -10.09 -46.02 -58.61
C ASP A 3 -9.17 -45.27 -57.63
N ARG A 4 -9.10 -43.96 -57.76
CA ARG A 4 -8.38 -43.07 -56.81
C ARG A 4 -9.38 -42.50 -55.85
N ALA A 5 -9.45 -43.11 -54.66
CA ALA A 5 -10.17 -42.52 -53.52
C ALA A 5 -9.37 -41.30 -53.01
N SER A 6 -10.04 -40.16 -52.95
CA SER A 6 -9.52 -38.91 -52.46
C SER A 6 -9.44 -38.92 -50.93
N GLU A 7 -8.22 -38.81 -50.41
CA GLU A 7 -7.94 -38.55 -48.99
C GLU A 7 -8.36 -37.12 -48.65
N LEU A 8 -9.45 -36.95 -47.94
CA LEU A 8 -9.82 -35.70 -47.28
C LEU A 8 -9.02 -35.59 -45.98
N THR A 9 -7.98 -34.77 -46.00
CA THR A 9 -7.23 -34.38 -44.82
C THR A 9 -8.14 -33.55 -43.87
N ARG A 10 -8.52 -34.19 -42.76
CA ARG A 10 -9.21 -33.52 -41.66
C ARG A 10 -8.18 -32.62 -40.94
N PHE A 11 -8.32 -31.32 -41.07
CA PHE A 11 -7.66 -30.37 -40.20
C PHE A 11 -8.21 -30.50 -38.78
N PRO A 12 -7.36 -30.63 -37.74
CA PRO A 12 -7.83 -30.62 -36.36
C PRO A 12 -8.37 -29.25 -36.01
N PHE A 13 -9.65 -29.25 -35.67
CA PHE A 13 -10.32 -28.08 -35.10
C PHE A 13 -9.67 -27.80 -33.74
N HIS A 14 -8.78 -26.79 -33.64
CA HIS A 14 -8.32 -26.29 -32.38
C HIS A 14 -9.45 -25.44 -31.77
N PRO A 15 -9.98 -25.78 -30.58
CA PRO A 15 -10.90 -24.88 -29.92
C PRO A 15 -10.15 -23.62 -29.56
N LEU A 16 -10.59 -22.49 -30.11
CA LEU A 16 -10.19 -21.18 -29.66
C LEU A 16 -10.40 -21.14 -28.14
N ARG A 17 -9.31 -21.10 -27.39
CA ARG A 17 -9.36 -20.78 -25.96
C ARG A 17 -10.01 -19.40 -25.87
N ASN A 18 -11.27 -19.37 -25.47
CA ASN A 18 -11.91 -18.15 -24.98
C ASN A 18 -11.11 -17.69 -23.76
N THR A 19 -10.09 -16.89 -23.98
CA THR A 19 -9.52 -16.06 -22.94
C THR A 19 -10.58 -15.00 -22.66
N ILE A 20 -11.44 -15.29 -21.69
CA ILE A 20 -12.30 -14.28 -21.09
C ILE A 20 -11.33 -13.27 -20.51
N LEU A 21 -11.13 -12.16 -21.20
CA LEU A 21 -10.55 -10.95 -20.61
C LEU A 21 -11.52 -10.61 -19.46
N SER A 22 -11.14 -11.00 -18.24
CA SER A 22 -11.83 -10.54 -17.05
C SER A 22 -11.87 -9.02 -17.13
N ALA A 23 -13.06 -8.46 -17.30
CA ALA A 23 -13.23 -7.02 -17.32
C ALA A 23 -12.60 -6.47 -16.04
N ILE A 24 -11.62 -5.56 -16.18
CA ILE A 24 -10.99 -4.89 -15.05
C ILE A 24 -12.09 -4.01 -14.44
N ALA A 25 -12.61 -4.44 -13.28
CA ALA A 25 -13.63 -3.68 -12.56
C ALA A 25 -12.98 -2.46 -11.92
N MET A 26 -13.65 -1.30 -12.02
CA MET A 26 -13.24 -0.10 -11.29
C MET A 26 -13.43 -0.33 -9.79
N THR A 27 -12.39 -0.06 -9.00
CA THR A 27 -12.45 -0.07 -7.54
C THR A 27 -12.41 1.38 -7.04
N VAL A 28 -13.43 1.80 -6.31
CA VAL A 28 -13.52 3.11 -5.67
C VAL A 28 -13.91 2.89 -4.21
N LEU A 29 -13.06 3.30 -3.28
CA LEU A 29 -13.32 3.24 -1.85
C LEU A 29 -13.26 4.64 -1.27
N ASN A 30 -14.13 4.90 -0.29
CA ASN A 30 -14.14 6.15 0.46
C ASN A 30 -13.60 5.89 1.86
N ILE A 31 -12.70 6.74 2.33
CA ILE A 31 -12.06 6.61 3.64
C ILE A 31 -13.07 6.60 4.79
N ASP A 32 -14.18 7.33 4.68
CA ASP A 32 -15.20 7.40 5.73
C ASP A 32 -15.89 6.05 5.95
N THR A 33 -15.83 5.14 4.98
CA THR A 33 -16.37 3.78 5.08
C THR A 33 -15.36 2.77 5.62
N GLN A 34 -14.09 3.18 5.79
CA GLN A 34 -13.03 2.29 6.26
C GLN A 34 -12.93 2.31 7.79
N PRO A 35 -13.03 1.15 8.46
CA PRO A 35 -12.90 1.09 9.91
C PRO A 35 -11.46 1.45 10.35
N PRO A 36 -11.30 2.28 11.39
CA PRO A 36 -9.97 2.56 11.95
C PRO A 36 -9.46 1.35 12.74
N PHE A 37 -8.15 1.17 12.75
CA PHE A 37 -7.45 0.19 13.59
C PHE A 37 -6.12 0.76 14.09
N THR A 38 -5.58 0.20 15.17
CA THR A 38 -4.27 0.59 15.70
C THR A 38 -3.20 -0.34 15.15
N THR A 39 -2.14 0.22 14.57
CA THR A 39 -1.00 -0.54 14.07
C THR A 39 0.04 -0.83 15.16
N LYS A 40 1.10 -1.58 14.79
CA LYS A 40 2.18 -1.94 15.71
C LYS A 40 2.89 -0.72 16.32
N ASP A 41 3.03 0.38 15.59
CA ASP A 41 3.69 1.60 16.04
C ASP A 41 2.81 2.50 16.93
N GLY A 42 1.55 2.11 17.14
CA GLY A 42 0.59 2.82 18.00
C GLY A 42 -0.22 3.90 17.28
N SER A 43 0.03 4.16 16.01
CA SER A 43 -0.80 5.07 15.22
C SER A 43 -2.18 4.45 14.92
N THR A 44 -3.18 5.32 14.70
CA THR A 44 -4.50 4.89 14.23
C THR A 44 -4.54 5.00 12.71
N ILE A 45 -4.86 3.91 12.04
CA ILE A 45 -4.87 3.78 10.58
C ILE A 45 -6.27 3.56 10.05
N ARG A 46 -6.55 4.13 8.87
CA ARG A 46 -7.64 3.76 7.99
C ARG A 46 -7.04 3.34 6.64
N SER A 47 -7.21 2.08 6.27
CA SER A 47 -6.77 1.59 4.96
C SER A 47 -7.63 2.18 3.86
N ILE A 48 -7.03 2.96 2.96
CA ILE A 48 -7.74 3.51 1.79
C ILE A 48 -7.77 2.46 0.69
N LEU A 49 -6.59 1.95 0.31
CA LEU A 49 -6.44 0.86 -0.65
C LEU A 49 -5.28 -0.02 -0.21
N ASP A 50 -5.56 -1.25 0.19
CA ASP A 50 -4.55 -2.25 0.53
C ASP A 50 -5.02 -3.66 0.18
N ARG A 51 -4.23 -4.67 0.54
CA ARG A 51 -4.54 -6.09 0.26
C ARG A 51 -5.77 -6.61 0.99
N THR A 52 -6.29 -5.91 2.00
CA THR A 52 -7.45 -6.33 2.78
C THR A 52 -8.77 -5.87 2.17
N ASN A 53 -8.74 -4.78 1.38
CA ASN A 53 -9.94 -4.15 0.83
C ASN A 53 -9.95 -3.99 -0.69
N ALA A 54 -8.83 -4.26 -1.37
CA ALA A 54 -8.70 -4.13 -2.82
C ALA A 54 -7.66 -5.11 -3.40
N ALA A 55 -7.73 -5.37 -4.69
CA ALA A 55 -6.78 -6.23 -5.41
C ALA A 55 -5.48 -5.47 -5.76
N VAL A 56 -4.86 -4.84 -4.77
CA VAL A 56 -3.58 -4.14 -4.96
C VAL A 56 -2.43 -5.13 -5.10
N SER A 57 -1.47 -4.82 -5.96
CA SER A 57 -0.29 -5.68 -6.22
C SER A 57 1.02 -5.03 -5.77
N HIS A 58 1.19 -3.73 -6.02
CA HIS A 58 2.49 -3.07 -5.93
C HIS A 58 2.57 -1.99 -4.86
N GLN A 59 1.44 -1.46 -4.42
CA GLN A 59 1.41 -0.36 -3.45
C GLN A 59 0.16 -0.41 -2.58
N SER A 60 0.21 0.24 -1.43
CA SER A 60 -0.94 0.51 -0.57
C SER A 60 -0.99 1.99 -0.21
N LEU A 61 -2.18 2.46 0.11
CA LEU A 61 -2.44 3.81 0.60
C LEU A 61 -3.32 3.73 1.84
N ALA A 62 -2.90 4.43 2.88
CA ALA A 62 -3.64 4.55 4.14
C ALA A 62 -3.59 5.99 4.64
N GLU A 63 -4.48 6.33 5.55
CA GLU A 63 -4.39 7.53 6.36
C GLU A 63 -4.04 7.15 7.79
N ALA A 64 -3.04 7.82 8.34
CA ALA A 64 -2.62 7.70 9.72
C ALA A 64 -3.04 8.93 10.52
N SER A 65 -3.37 8.71 11.80
CA SER A 65 -3.57 9.78 12.77
C SER A 65 -2.82 9.50 14.07
N VAL A 66 -2.23 10.57 14.63
CA VAL A 66 -1.47 10.52 15.89
C VAL A 66 -1.95 11.69 16.76
N PRO A 67 -2.46 11.44 17.97
CA PRO A 67 -2.90 12.50 18.88
C PRO A 67 -1.75 13.43 19.27
N ALA A 68 -2.07 14.69 19.61
CA ALA A 68 -1.09 15.64 20.12
C ALA A 68 -0.35 15.09 21.35
N GLY A 69 0.96 15.28 21.39
CA GLY A 69 1.83 14.80 22.47
C GLY A 69 2.21 13.32 22.38
N VAL A 70 1.71 12.59 21.37
CA VAL A 70 2.00 11.17 21.17
C VAL A 70 3.15 11.00 20.19
N THR A 71 4.02 10.03 20.48
CA THR A 71 5.10 9.56 19.59
C THR A 71 4.80 8.14 19.17
N THR A 72 4.88 7.84 17.87
CA THR A 72 4.77 6.47 17.38
C THR A 72 5.97 5.65 17.81
N GLN A 73 5.81 4.33 17.96
CA GLN A 73 6.92 3.45 18.31
C GLN A 73 7.94 3.42 17.16
N ARG A 74 9.22 3.46 17.50
CA ARG A 74 10.32 3.40 16.54
C ARG A 74 10.31 2.04 15.84
N HIS A 75 10.29 2.07 14.51
CA HIS A 75 10.20 0.86 13.69
C HIS A 75 10.86 1.06 12.32
N TYR A 76 10.95 -0.03 11.57
CA TYR A 76 11.35 0.00 10.16
C TYR A 76 10.56 -1.05 9.36
N HIS A 77 10.52 -0.85 8.04
CA HIS A 77 10.06 -1.84 7.08
C HIS A 77 11.27 -2.42 6.35
N ARG A 78 11.34 -3.76 6.28
CA ARG A 78 12.51 -4.41 5.64
C ARG A 78 12.49 -4.24 4.13
N GLN A 79 11.31 -4.33 3.51
CA GLN A 79 11.14 -4.33 2.07
C GLN A 79 10.45 -3.08 1.54
N SER A 80 9.48 -2.55 2.28
CA SER A 80 8.68 -1.43 1.81
C SER A 80 9.44 -0.12 1.88
N GLU A 81 9.46 0.60 0.75
CA GLU A 81 9.65 2.04 0.73
C GLU A 81 8.34 2.68 1.13
N GLU A 82 8.38 3.70 1.97
CA GLU A 82 7.20 4.37 2.49
C GLU A 82 7.28 5.88 2.28
N PHE A 83 6.14 6.50 1.95
CA PHE A 83 5.97 7.94 1.93
C PHE A 83 4.95 8.36 2.97
N TYR A 84 5.28 9.43 3.73
CA TYR A 84 4.28 10.21 4.45
C TYR A 84 4.00 11.50 3.69
N TYR A 85 2.73 11.91 3.67
CA TYR A 85 2.31 13.22 3.19
C TYR A 85 1.41 13.86 4.24
N ILE A 86 1.89 14.95 4.85
CA ILE A 86 1.21 15.61 5.98
C ILE A 86 0.00 16.37 5.48
N LEU A 87 -1.17 16.04 6.02
CA LEU A 87 -2.45 16.69 5.70
C LEU A 87 -2.81 17.76 6.72
N GLU A 88 -2.65 17.44 8.02
CA GLU A 88 -3.04 18.31 9.14
C GLU A 88 -2.09 18.15 10.32
N GLY A 89 -2.04 19.19 11.16
CA GLY A 89 -1.24 19.20 12.38
C GLY A 89 0.22 19.57 12.15
N SER A 90 1.06 19.35 13.15
CA SER A 90 2.50 19.55 13.07
C SER A 90 3.22 18.62 14.04
N GLY A 91 4.49 18.38 13.79
CA GLY A 91 5.27 17.50 14.63
C GLY A 91 6.73 17.40 14.21
N ARG A 92 7.38 16.37 14.67
CA ARG A 92 8.78 16.08 14.37
C ARG A 92 8.92 14.68 13.83
N MET A 93 9.45 14.56 12.63
CA MET A 93 9.81 13.27 12.01
C MET A 93 11.25 12.94 12.34
N ASN A 94 11.50 11.69 12.75
CA ASN A 94 12.83 11.14 12.94
C ASN A 94 13.08 10.00 11.96
N ILE A 95 14.22 10.03 11.26
CA ILE A 95 14.71 8.93 10.42
C ILE A 95 16.19 8.74 10.75
N GLY A 96 16.55 7.54 11.25
CA GLY A 96 17.91 7.28 11.74
C GLY A 96 18.28 8.25 12.87
N ASP A 97 19.32 9.05 12.65
CA ASP A 97 19.81 10.06 13.61
C ASP A 97 19.31 11.49 13.28
N GLU A 98 18.53 11.64 12.20
CA GLU A 98 18.04 12.95 11.75
C GLU A 98 16.62 13.20 12.25
N THR A 99 16.37 14.43 12.75
CA THR A 99 15.04 14.88 13.17
C THR A 99 14.71 16.21 12.50
N ARG A 100 13.53 16.29 11.87
CA ARG A 100 13.02 17.53 11.26
C ARG A 100 11.61 17.83 11.71
N ALA A 101 11.28 19.12 11.80
CA ALA A 101 9.90 19.56 11.93
C ALA A 101 9.15 19.29 10.64
N VAL A 102 7.86 18.93 10.76
CA VAL A 102 6.95 18.67 9.63
C VAL A 102 5.63 19.40 9.82
N VAL A 103 5.10 19.91 8.71
CA VAL A 103 3.87 20.69 8.62
C VAL A 103 3.04 20.25 7.42
N PRO A 104 1.76 20.64 7.30
CA PRO A 104 0.93 20.28 6.14
C PRO A 104 1.58 20.66 4.81
N GLY A 105 1.54 19.70 3.87
CA GLY A 105 2.17 19.79 2.56
C GLY A 105 3.57 19.18 2.47
N ASP A 106 4.18 18.82 3.59
CA ASP A 106 5.47 18.13 3.58
C ASP A 106 5.28 16.65 3.13
N ALA A 107 6.19 16.20 2.28
CA ALA A 107 6.33 14.81 1.88
C ALA A 107 7.64 14.25 2.43
N ILE A 108 7.58 13.09 3.04
CA ILE A 108 8.71 12.40 3.67
C ILE A 108 8.94 11.07 2.96
N LEU A 109 10.18 10.83 2.52
CA LEU A 109 10.61 9.53 2.00
C LEU A 109 11.28 8.73 3.12
N ILE A 110 10.81 7.50 3.31
CA ILE A 110 11.36 6.53 4.25
C ILE A 110 11.83 5.31 3.45
N ALA A 111 13.16 5.15 3.37
CA ALA A 111 13.75 4.04 2.63
C ALA A 111 13.56 2.70 3.37
N PRO A 112 13.54 1.55 2.65
CA PRO A 112 13.57 0.24 3.28
C PRO A 112 14.72 0.13 4.28
N GLY A 113 14.45 -0.44 5.47
CA GLY A 113 15.42 -0.60 6.56
C GLY A 113 15.68 0.65 7.40
N ALA A 114 15.12 1.80 7.03
CA ALA A 114 15.31 3.04 7.80
C ALA A 114 14.45 3.05 9.07
N TRP A 115 15.10 3.07 10.24
CA TRP A 115 14.44 3.26 11.52
C TRP A 115 13.80 4.64 11.59
N HIS A 116 12.53 4.70 11.94
CA HIS A 116 11.78 5.95 11.97
C HIS A 116 10.67 5.96 13.01
N PHE A 117 10.26 7.17 13.39
CA PHE A 117 9.08 7.46 14.19
C PHE A 117 8.66 8.93 13.98
N ILE A 118 7.44 9.26 14.36
CA ILE A 118 6.94 10.63 14.31
C ILE A 118 6.33 11.02 15.66
N THR A 119 6.59 12.26 16.10
CA THR A 119 5.99 12.85 17.31
C THR A 119 5.04 13.94 16.88
N ALA A 120 3.79 13.87 17.32
CA ALA A 120 2.80 14.91 17.09
C ALA A 120 2.91 16.01 18.15
N GLU A 121 3.22 17.24 17.75
CA GLU A 121 3.13 18.43 18.60
C GLU A 121 1.69 18.98 18.60
N VAL A 122 1.08 19.02 17.42
CA VAL A 122 -0.36 19.20 17.19
C VAL A 122 -0.86 17.92 16.56
N ALA A 123 -2.08 17.49 16.88
CA ALA A 123 -2.64 16.23 16.35
C ALA A 123 -2.40 16.10 14.84
N LEU A 124 -1.68 15.05 14.46
CA LEU A 124 -1.27 14.79 13.08
C LEU A 124 -2.29 13.92 12.35
N ARG A 125 -2.50 14.25 11.09
CA ARG A 125 -3.15 13.39 10.11
C ARG A 125 -2.32 13.42 8.82
N PHE A 126 -1.96 12.24 8.30
CA PHE A 126 -1.10 12.12 7.12
C PHE A 126 -1.41 10.87 6.33
N LEU A 127 -1.09 10.90 5.04
CA LEU A 127 -1.15 9.71 4.18
C LEU A 127 0.12 8.89 4.33
N CYS A 128 -0.03 7.57 4.31
CA CYS A 128 1.05 6.59 4.20
C CYS A 128 0.89 5.83 2.89
N ALA A 129 1.91 5.85 2.04
CA ALA A 129 1.97 5.05 0.82
C ALA A 129 3.15 4.10 0.91
N CYS A 130 2.90 2.78 0.78
CA CYS A 130 3.95 1.76 0.84
C CYS A 130 4.07 1.00 -0.48
N SER A 131 5.30 0.72 -0.90
CA SER A 131 5.62 -0.14 -2.03
C SER A 131 6.80 -1.05 -1.67
N PRO A 132 6.63 -2.40 -1.66
CA PRO A 132 5.37 -3.17 -1.78
C PRO A 132 4.31 -2.76 -0.74
N PRO A 133 3.05 -3.21 -0.91
CA PRO A 133 1.96 -2.86 0.01
C PRO A 133 2.30 -3.19 1.45
N TYR A 134 1.89 -2.32 2.37
CA TYR A 134 2.07 -2.49 3.81
C TYR A 134 1.76 -3.92 4.28
N SER A 135 2.60 -4.42 5.19
CA SER A 135 2.42 -5.70 5.85
C SER A 135 2.93 -5.64 7.29
N HIS A 136 2.15 -6.22 8.21
CA HIS A 136 2.59 -6.41 9.60
C HIS A 136 3.87 -7.26 9.69
N ASP A 137 4.03 -8.24 8.79
CA ASP A 137 5.20 -9.13 8.77
C ASP A 137 6.47 -8.41 8.29
N ASP A 138 6.31 -7.29 7.57
CA ASP A 138 7.42 -6.43 7.13
C ASP A 138 7.70 -5.27 8.11
N THR A 139 6.99 -5.18 9.24
CA THR A 139 7.14 -4.13 10.25
C THR A 139 7.84 -4.66 11.49
N PHE A 140 9.01 -4.10 11.80
CA PHE A 140 9.88 -4.49 12.91
C PHE A 140 9.99 -3.34 13.90
N LEU A 141 9.70 -3.62 15.16
CA LEU A 141 9.77 -2.66 16.25
C LEU A 141 11.14 -2.73 16.95
N GLU A 142 11.56 -1.61 17.56
CA GLU A 142 12.72 -1.54 18.44
C GLU A 142 12.45 -2.21 19.81
#